data_b52b7f2188815b5722f0a0ead42929a8
#
_entry.id   b52b7f2188815b5722f0a0ead42929a8
#
_cell.length_a   1.000
_cell.length_b   1.000
_cell.length_c   1.000
_cell.angle_alpha   90.00
_cell.angle_beta   90.00
_cell.angle_gamma   90.00
#
_symmetry.space_group_name_H-M   'P 1'
#
loop_
_entity.id
_entity.type
_entity.pdbx_description
1 polymer ?
#
loop_
_entity_poly.entity_id
_entity_poly.type
_entity_poly.pdbx_seq_one_letter_code
_entity_poly.pdbx_strand_id
1 'polypeptide(L)'
;MEAPRRRFFNCRPMLPGMVGALAGAIVAVKLGNPSLWLLGLWGVALGAFALVRRWEWFALPLFFGLLLLRGALTPTVEVPAGTYPISGTVINRPARRQLSTTAVLYPVYISGTRVPGALQLSVPAAARPAYGETLFCTVTLEEDPTVHCQGPFVVMYAGRARGGISTNPSRGEGFYGWSLAARERLEGVAGALFYPWDGPAKGILLGDKSDVDFLTYEAYRRSGLLHLLTVSGLHVGVAGAVILALIRGRRRWLRMALAWTLVALFCLLTGLAPSALRAAVMLLCFHLGLQLRRQDDGLSQLGCALILLLLLEPRYLLCNGFCLSFGCIYGLVCLSRPLSRLLPGGGQRRGSLLAGAFSVFFATAPLLSRVGGDLSWVGIPLSLLAIPLAPFLLVPGWAAMLLYPLLPQAARAVALVPRGVLLLLQSVATLAPWEGLSVPYCGDLPLILWYAGILLVSDLFLPNARRPAYLGWSVLFVALVLWMTALV
;
A
#
# COMPACT_ATOMS: atom_id res chain seq x y z
N MET A 1 -15.65 2.00 44.51
CA MET A 1 -14.92 0.99 43.71
C MET A 1 -14.31 1.71 42.54
N GLU A 2 -13.03 2.05 42.62
CA GLU A 2 -12.29 2.63 41.44
C GLU A 2 -12.23 1.59 40.35
N ALA A 3 -12.73 1.94 39.17
CA ALA A 3 -12.56 1.11 37.95
C ALA A 3 -11.06 0.86 37.74
N PRO A 4 -10.61 -0.37 37.52
CA PRO A 4 -9.20 -0.67 37.33
C PRO A 4 -8.67 0.19 36.16
N ARG A 5 -7.63 1.00 36.44
CA ARG A 5 -6.93 1.79 35.41
C ARG A 5 -6.47 0.84 34.32
N ARG A 6 -7.22 0.77 33.24
CA ARG A 6 -6.87 -0.04 32.06
C ARG A 6 -5.55 0.49 31.51
N ARG A 7 -4.49 -0.29 31.64
CA ARG A 7 -3.18 0.07 31.08
C ARG A 7 -3.29 0.12 29.55
N PHE A 8 -2.62 1.07 28.94
CA PHE A 8 -2.63 1.29 27.48
C PHE A 8 -2.43 0.00 26.65
N PHE A 9 -1.47 -0.83 27.05
CA PHE A 9 -1.18 -2.09 26.36
C PHE A 9 -2.20 -3.20 26.58
N ASN A 10 -2.94 -3.22 27.71
CA ASN A 10 -4.02 -4.17 27.93
C ASN A 10 -5.19 -3.95 26.94
N CYS A 11 -5.33 -2.71 26.46
CA CYS A 11 -6.34 -2.38 25.46
C CYS A 11 -5.83 -2.59 24.02
N ARG A 12 -4.50 -2.64 23.82
CA ARG A 12 -3.86 -2.69 22.50
C ARG A 12 -2.70 -3.68 22.47
N PRO A 13 -2.97 -4.99 22.58
CA PRO A 13 -1.92 -6.02 22.61
C PRO A 13 -1.10 -6.10 21.32
N MET A 14 -1.66 -5.63 20.20
CA MET A 14 -0.97 -5.63 18.91
C MET A 14 0.09 -4.53 18.74
N LEU A 15 0.08 -3.49 19.59
CA LEU A 15 1.05 -2.40 19.47
C LEU A 15 2.50 -2.85 19.75
N PRO A 16 2.79 -3.55 20.88
CA PRO A 16 4.13 -4.11 21.07
C PRO A 16 4.55 -5.05 19.95
N GLY A 17 3.61 -5.89 19.47
CA GLY A 17 3.86 -6.78 18.33
C GLY A 17 4.19 -6.02 17.04
N MET A 18 3.49 -4.92 16.76
CA MET A 18 3.76 -4.05 15.62
C MET A 18 5.17 -3.45 15.69
N VAL A 19 5.57 -2.94 16.87
CA VAL A 19 6.92 -2.38 17.07
C VAL A 19 7.98 -3.47 16.90
N GLY A 20 7.75 -4.65 17.47
CA GLY A 20 8.64 -5.80 17.31
C GLY A 20 8.78 -6.25 15.86
N ALA A 21 7.67 -6.36 15.14
CA ALA A 21 7.66 -6.73 13.73
C ALA A 21 8.39 -5.69 12.87
N LEU A 22 8.13 -4.40 13.09
CA LEU A 22 8.81 -3.33 12.35
C LEU A 22 10.32 -3.36 12.59
N ALA A 23 10.75 -3.42 13.85
CA ALA A 23 12.16 -3.49 14.20
C ALA A 23 12.83 -4.76 13.63
N GLY A 24 12.20 -5.93 13.74
CA GLY A 24 12.70 -7.18 13.20
C GLY A 24 12.81 -7.15 11.67
N ALA A 25 11.84 -6.59 10.98
CA ALA A 25 11.89 -6.46 9.52
C ALA A 25 12.97 -5.46 9.07
N ILE A 26 13.14 -4.31 9.75
CA ILE A 26 14.23 -3.36 9.46
C ILE A 26 15.60 -4.04 9.61
N VAL A 27 15.81 -4.79 10.71
CA VAL A 27 17.07 -5.50 10.96
C VAL A 27 17.28 -6.59 9.90
N ALA A 28 16.25 -7.36 9.58
CA ALA A 28 16.31 -8.41 8.56
C ALA A 28 16.66 -7.86 7.16
N VAL A 29 16.09 -6.70 6.80
CA VAL A 29 16.34 -6.06 5.50
C VAL A 29 17.73 -5.42 5.45
N LYS A 30 18.20 -4.77 6.53
CA LYS A 30 19.50 -4.07 6.55
C LYS A 30 20.69 -5.01 6.72
N LEU A 31 20.56 -6.06 7.53
CA LEU A 31 21.68 -7.00 7.82
C LEU A 31 21.71 -8.20 6.87
N GLY A 32 20.67 -8.40 6.08
CA GLY A 32 20.57 -9.53 5.15
C GLY A 32 20.44 -10.88 5.88
N ASN A 33 21.54 -11.48 6.30
CA ASN A 33 21.53 -12.69 7.12
C ASN A 33 21.80 -12.35 8.59
N PRO A 34 20.78 -12.39 9.46
CA PRO A 34 21.01 -12.22 10.89
C PRO A 34 21.91 -13.35 11.40
N SER A 35 23.01 -12.98 12.01
CA SER A 35 23.96 -13.91 12.59
C SER A 35 23.27 -14.76 13.66
N LEU A 36 23.65 -16.03 13.79
CA LEU A 36 23.07 -17.01 14.74
C LEU A 36 23.02 -16.50 16.18
N TRP A 37 23.95 -15.61 16.58
CA TRP A 37 23.97 -15.01 17.91
C TRP A 37 22.77 -14.06 18.14
N LEU A 38 22.24 -13.36 17.12
CA LEU A 38 21.03 -12.55 17.24
C LEU A 38 19.79 -13.41 17.49
N LEU A 39 19.71 -14.57 16.85
CA LEU A 39 18.64 -15.54 17.12
C LEU A 39 18.76 -16.13 18.53
N GLY A 40 19.99 -16.34 19.02
CA GLY A 40 20.25 -16.75 20.42
C GLY A 40 19.81 -15.68 21.42
N LEU A 41 20.18 -14.41 21.21
CA LEU A 41 19.71 -13.29 22.05
C LEU A 41 18.20 -13.15 22.05
N TRP A 42 17.57 -13.35 20.90
CA TRP A 42 16.13 -13.37 20.81
C TRP A 42 15.49 -14.48 21.66
N GLY A 43 16.02 -15.71 21.61
CA GLY A 43 15.56 -16.83 22.44
C GLY A 43 15.64 -16.50 23.93
N VAL A 44 16.77 -15.90 24.38
CA VAL A 44 16.94 -15.44 25.75
C VAL A 44 15.95 -14.35 26.12
N ALA A 45 15.73 -13.36 25.26
CA ALA A 45 14.75 -12.30 25.48
C ALA A 45 13.31 -12.86 25.60
N LEU A 46 12.93 -13.81 24.74
CA LEU A 46 11.63 -14.50 24.84
C LEU A 46 11.48 -15.22 26.20
N GLY A 47 12.51 -15.95 26.62
CA GLY A 47 12.50 -16.65 27.91
C GLY A 47 12.38 -15.66 29.08
N ALA A 48 13.13 -14.56 29.07
CA ALA A 48 13.07 -13.53 30.10
C ALA A 48 11.67 -12.86 30.19
N PHE A 49 11.06 -12.52 29.04
CA PHE A 49 9.71 -11.96 29.01
C PHE A 49 8.65 -12.96 29.47
N ALA A 50 8.80 -14.24 29.16
CA ALA A 50 7.91 -15.30 29.65
C ALA A 50 7.97 -15.43 31.18
N LEU A 51 9.19 -15.36 31.76
CA LEU A 51 9.41 -15.42 33.22
C LEU A 51 8.81 -14.22 33.96
N VAL A 52 8.82 -13.02 33.39
CA VAL A 52 8.29 -11.80 34.01
C VAL A 52 6.75 -11.77 34.00
N ARG A 53 6.06 -12.76 33.41
CA ARG A 53 4.59 -12.88 33.32
C ARG A 53 3.87 -11.65 32.80
N ARG A 54 4.55 -10.79 32.05
CA ARG A 54 3.94 -9.63 31.38
C ARG A 54 3.59 -9.97 29.94
N TRP A 55 2.56 -10.74 29.74
CA TRP A 55 2.08 -11.21 28.44
C TRP A 55 1.80 -10.08 27.45
N GLU A 56 1.51 -8.89 27.94
CA GLU A 56 1.30 -7.69 27.13
C GLU A 56 2.50 -7.35 26.24
N TRP A 57 3.72 -7.61 26.76
CA TRP A 57 4.97 -7.29 26.08
C TRP A 57 5.58 -8.48 25.32
N PHE A 58 5.05 -9.67 25.55
CA PHE A 58 5.57 -10.89 24.92
C PHE A 58 5.49 -10.84 23.37
N ALA A 59 4.49 -10.16 22.81
CA ALA A 59 4.33 -9.97 21.39
C ALA A 59 5.50 -9.22 20.73
N LEU A 60 6.18 -8.32 21.48
CA LEU A 60 7.32 -7.57 20.92
C LEU A 60 8.49 -8.48 20.54
N PRO A 61 9.13 -9.24 21.46
CA PRO A 61 10.23 -10.12 21.08
C PRO A 61 9.76 -11.26 20.18
N LEU A 62 8.51 -11.75 20.32
CA LEU A 62 7.99 -12.80 19.46
C LEU A 62 8.01 -12.38 17.98
N PHE A 63 7.37 -11.26 17.63
CA PHE A 63 7.30 -10.83 16.24
C PHE A 63 8.63 -10.28 15.72
N PHE A 64 9.46 -9.68 16.59
CA PHE A 64 10.82 -9.30 16.24
C PHE A 64 11.62 -10.52 15.74
N GLY A 65 11.64 -11.59 16.51
CA GLY A 65 12.41 -12.77 16.14
C GLY A 65 11.81 -13.57 14.98
N LEU A 66 10.47 -13.61 14.87
CA LEU A 66 9.83 -14.23 13.70
C LEU A 66 10.22 -13.52 12.40
N LEU A 67 10.32 -12.19 12.41
CA LEU A 67 10.77 -11.40 11.25
C LEU A 67 12.26 -11.59 10.98
N LEU A 68 13.11 -11.68 12.02
CA LEU A 68 14.52 -12.03 11.85
C LEU A 68 14.68 -13.40 11.22
N LEU A 69 13.96 -14.40 11.72
CA LEU A 69 13.96 -15.76 11.16
C LEU A 69 13.49 -15.76 9.70
N ARG A 70 12.42 -15.03 9.41
CA ARG A 70 11.91 -14.87 8.04
C ARG A 70 12.95 -14.23 7.13
N GLY A 71 13.69 -13.21 7.61
CA GLY A 71 14.80 -12.59 6.90
C GLY A 71 15.94 -13.57 6.64
N ALA A 72 16.33 -14.37 7.65
CA ALA A 72 17.37 -15.39 7.52
C ALA A 72 17.05 -16.46 6.47
N LEU A 73 15.76 -16.75 6.26
CA LEU A 73 15.29 -17.70 5.24
C LEU A 73 15.21 -17.10 3.84
N THR A 74 15.43 -15.79 3.70
CA THR A 74 15.40 -15.13 2.38
C THR A 74 16.81 -15.05 1.79
N PRO A 75 17.00 -15.37 0.51
CA PRO A 75 18.31 -15.22 -0.14
C PRO A 75 18.79 -13.76 -0.07
N THR A 76 20.07 -13.56 0.20
CA THR A 76 20.70 -12.23 0.34
C THR A 76 21.76 -11.97 -0.73
N VAL A 77 21.59 -12.53 -1.91
CA VAL A 77 22.52 -12.30 -3.00
C VAL A 77 22.30 -10.90 -3.56
N GLU A 78 23.24 -9.99 -3.31
CA GLU A 78 23.29 -8.71 -4.00
C GLU A 78 24.02 -8.92 -5.33
N VAL A 79 23.38 -8.50 -6.41
CA VAL A 79 23.94 -8.57 -7.74
C VAL A 79 24.33 -7.15 -8.15
N PRO A 80 25.64 -6.88 -8.34
CA PRO A 80 26.08 -5.57 -8.80
C PRO A 80 25.57 -5.26 -10.19
N ALA A 81 25.60 -3.99 -10.57
CA ALA A 81 25.31 -3.59 -11.93
C ALA A 81 26.26 -4.27 -12.92
N GLY A 82 25.76 -4.68 -14.04
CA GLY A 82 26.55 -5.42 -15.02
C GLY A 82 25.65 -6.14 -16.04
N THR A 83 26.30 -6.90 -16.91
CA THR A 83 25.60 -7.67 -17.96
C THR A 83 25.65 -9.15 -17.62
N TYR A 84 24.49 -9.75 -17.43
CA TYR A 84 24.36 -11.13 -16.98
C TYR A 84 23.36 -11.92 -17.82
N PRO A 85 23.60 -13.22 -18.02
CA PRO A 85 22.56 -14.13 -18.50
C PRO A 85 21.52 -14.32 -17.41
N ILE A 86 20.26 -14.12 -17.75
CA ILE A 86 19.14 -14.29 -16.83
C ILE A 86 18.11 -15.25 -17.38
N SER A 87 17.41 -15.89 -16.44
CA SER A 87 16.16 -16.59 -16.71
C SER A 87 15.12 -16.22 -15.66
N GLY A 88 13.86 -16.12 -16.08
CA GLY A 88 12.76 -15.85 -15.16
C GLY A 88 11.42 -15.92 -15.85
N THR A 89 10.38 -16.19 -15.04
CA THR A 89 9.01 -16.32 -15.54
C THR A 89 8.28 -14.98 -15.44
N VAL A 90 7.58 -14.59 -16.48
CA VAL A 90 6.78 -13.37 -16.53
C VAL A 90 5.56 -13.51 -15.61
N ILE A 91 5.48 -12.65 -14.59
CA ILE A 91 4.43 -12.70 -13.56
C ILE A 91 3.38 -11.59 -13.67
N ASN A 92 3.57 -10.64 -14.56
CA ASN A 92 2.61 -9.57 -14.81
C ASN A 92 2.16 -9.59 -16.27
N ARG A 93 1.13 -8.79 -16.58
CA ARG A 93 0.86 -8.43 -17.97
C ARG A 93 1.92 -7.42 -18.41
N PRO A 94 2.70 -7.71 -19.47
CA PRO A 94 3.72 -6.77 -19.91
C PRO A 94 3.13 -5.47 -20.42
N ALA A 95 3.60 -4.35 -19.86
CA ALA A 95 3.17 -3.01 -20.26
C ALA A 95 3.84 -2.64 -21.58
N ARG A 96 3.05 -2.42 -22.62
CA ARG A 96 3.55 -2.07 -23.97
C ARG A 96 3.70 -0.55 -24.07
N ARG A 97 4.89 -0.11 -24.48
CA ARG A 97 5.19 1.25 -24.89
C ARG A 97 5.58 1.23 -26.37
N GLN A 98 5.66 2.39 -27.02
CA GLN A 98 5.95 2.47 -28.46
C GLN A 98 7.22 1.74 -28.87
N LEU A 99 8.29 1.83 -28.07
CA LEU A 99 9.62 1.28 -28.40
C LEU A 99 10.03 0.08 -27.54
N SER A 100 9.33 -0.18 -26.45
CA SER A 100 9.70 -1.24 -25.51
C SER A 100 8.47 -1.84 -24.82
N THR A 101 8.64 -3.07 -24.37
CA THR A 101 7.67 -3.76 -23.51
C THR A 101 8.32 -4.00 -22.16
N THR A 102 7.63 -3.64 -21.06
CA THR A 102 8.14 -3.86 -19.71
C THR A 102 7.46 -5.07 -19.11
N ALA A 103 8.24 -6.09 -18.75
CA ALA A 103 7.79 -7.31 -18.09
C ALA A 103 8.41 -7.40 -16.69
N VAL A 104 7.72 -8.04 -15.74
CA VAL A 104 8.27 -8.36 -14.43
C VAL A 104 8.46 -9.86 -14.33
N LEU A 105 9.65 -10.27 -13.94
CA LEU A 105 10.07 -11.67 -13.86
C LEU A 105 10.16 -12.12 -12.40
N TYR A 106 9.66 -13.33 -12.11
CA TYR A 106 9.82 -14.00 -10.82
C TYR A 106 9.46 -15.51 -10.96
N PRO A 107 10.21 -16.47 -10.36
CA PRO A 107 11.53 -16.24 -9.76
C PRO A 107 12.58 -15.83 -10.80
N VAL A 108 13.63 -15.17 -10.38
CA VAL A 108 14.73 -14.74 -11.26
C VAL A 108 15.97 -15.52 -10.93
N TYR A 109 16.65 -15.99 -11.96
CA TYR A 109 17.96 -16.64 -11.87
C TYR A 109 18.95 -15.80 -12.69
N ILE A 110 20.03 -15.37 -12.02
CA ILE A 110 21.14 -14.63 -12.65
C ILE A 110 22.35 -15.54 -12.62
N SER A 111 22.90 -15.80 -13.81
CA SER A 111 24.00 -16.77 -13.99
C SER A 111 23.74 -18.14 -13.33
N GLY A 112 22.48 -18.60 -13.33
CA GLY A 112 22.04 -19.86 -12.74
C GLY A 112 21.74 -19.79 -11.23
N THR A 113 22.06 -18.70 -10.55
CA THR A 113 21.77 -18.52 -9.12
C THR A 113 20.46 -17.76 -8.92
N ARG A 114 19.58 -18.31 -8.05
CA ARG A 114 18.33 -17.63 -7.70
C ARG A 114 18.61 -16.38 -6.89
N VAL A 115 18.09 -15.23 -7.35
CA VAL A 115 18.21 -13.96 -6.65
C VAL A 115 16.93 -13.58 -5.92
N PRO A 116 17.01 -12.78 -4.85
CA PRO A 116 15.85 -12.30 -4.12
C PRO A 116 15.10 -11.23 -4.91
N GLY A 117 13.77 -11.19 -4.72
CA GLY A 117 12.91 -10.21 -5.37
C GLY A 117 12.61 -10.52 -6.82
N ALA A 118 11.91 -9.59 -7.46
CA ALA A 118 11.56 -9.65 -8.88
C ALA A 118 12.44 -8.69 -9.68
N LEU A 119 12.53 -8.93 -10.99
CA LEU A 119 13.25 -8.10 -11.95
C LEU A 119 12.27 -7.43 -12.90
N GLN A 120 12.34 -6.12 -13.00
CA GLN A 120 11.68 -5.37 -14.07
C GLN A 120 12.56 -5.36 -15.30
N LEU A 121 12.12 -6.02 -16.36
CA LEU A 121 12.85 -6.17 -17.60
C LEU A 121 12.21 -5.34 -18.71
N SER A 122 12.99 -4.45 -19.32
CA SER A 122 12.63 -3.77 -20.57
C SER A 122 13.13 -4.57 -21.75
N VAL A 123 12.20 -5.02 -22.59
CA VAL A 123 12.49 -5.77 -23.81
C VAL A 123 12.04 -4.98 -25.05
N PRO A 124 12.63 -5.20 -26.25
CA PRO A 124 12.15 -4.59 -27.47
C PRO A 124 10.66 -4.90 -27.71
N ALA A 125 9.92 -3.94 -28.29
CA ALA A 125 8.49 -4.10 -28.54
C ALA A 125 8.14 -5.33 -29.42
N ALA A 126 9.08 -5.77 -30.26
CA ALA A 126 8.94 -6.96 -31.11
C ALA A 126 8.91 -8.28 -30.33
N ALA A 127 9.48 -8.34 -29.12
CA ALA A 127 9.63 -9.58 -28.36
C ALA A 127 8.32 -10.11 -27.75
N ARG A 128 7.31 -9.27 -27.56
CA ARG A 128 5.95 -9.58 -27.10
C ARG A 128 5.84 -10.68 -26.04
N PRO A 129 6.57 -10.60 -24.91
CA PRO A 129 6.48 -11.62 -23.89
C PRO A 129 5.04 -11.72 -23.36
N ALA A 130 4.61 -12.94 -23.02
CA ALA A 130 3.30 -13.19 -22.43
C ALA A 130 3.41 -13.65 -20.97
N TYR A 131 2.33 -13.50 -20.21
CA TYR A 131 2.26 -14.01 -18.82
C TYR A 131 2.51 -15.53 -18.80
N GLY A 132 3.30 -15.97 -17.82
CA GLY A 132 3.65 -17.38 -17.63
C GLY A 132 4.81 -17.86 -18.52
N GLU A 133 5.25 -17.10 -19.50
CA GLU A 133 6.42 -17.44 -20.30
C GLU A 133 7.71 -17.30 -19.49
N THR A 134 8.62 -18.25 -19.66
CA THR A 134 9.97 -18.13 -19.12
C THR A 134 10.87 -17.52 -20.17
N LEU A 135 11.45 -16.37 -19.82
CA LEU A 135 12.38 -15.63 -20.69
C LEU A 135 13.82 -16.02 -20.36
N PHE A 136 14.62 -16.22 -21.40
CA PHE A 136 16.06 -16.41 -21.32
C PHE A 136 16.69 -15.33 -22.19
N CYS A 137 17.49 -14.46 -21.57
CA CYS A 137 18.15 -13.37 -22.28
C CYS A 137 19.36 -12.86 -21.50
N THR A 138 20.21 -12.10 -22.16
CA THR A 138 21.27 -11.33 -21.51
C THR A 138 20.73 -9.96 -21.15
N VAL A 139 20.91 -9.53 -19.91
CA VAL A 139 20.37 -8.27 -19.36
C VAL A 139 21.48 -7.43 -18.80
N THR A 140 21.47 -6.14 -19.12
CA THR A 140 22.26 -5.14 -18.41
C THR A 140 21.43 -4.59 -17.28
N LEU A 141 21.86 -4.85 -16.02
CA LEU A 141 21.22 -4.35 -14.80
C LEU A 141 21.59 -2.89 -14.55
N GLU A 142 20.63 -2.12 -14.07
CA GLU A 142 20.80 -0.72 -13.65
C GLU A 142 21.51 -0.65 -12.29
N GLU A 143 22.31 0.41 -12.05
CA GLU A 143 23.07 0.58 -10.80
C GLU A 143 22.17 0.83 -9.59
N ASP A 144 21.15 1.69 -9.73
CA ASP A 144 20.23 2.06 -8.64
C ASP A 144 18.76 1.85 -9.08
N PRO A 145 18.27 0.60 -9.08
CA PRO A 145 16.89 0.36 -9.44
C PRO A 145 15.94 0.89 -8.35
N THR A 146 14.89 1.59 -8.76
CA THR A 146 13.84 2.00 -7.82
C THR A 146 13.07 0.80 -7.33
N VAL A 147 13.19 0.49 -6.03
CA VAL A 147 12.44 -0.61 -5.41
C VAL A 147 10.97 -0.25 -5.31
N HIS A 148 10.12 -1.10 -5.84
CA HIS A 148 8.67 -0.91 -5.80
C HIS A 148 7.92 -2.26 -5.76
N CYS A 149 6.64 -2.21 -5.42
CA CYS A 149 5.81 -3.41 -5.43
C CYS A 149 5.04 -3.53 -6.74
N GLN A 150 5.11 -4.70 -7.36
CA GLN A 150 4.25 -5.09 -8.48
C GLN A 150 3.34 -6.23 -8.02
N GLY A 151 2.11 -5.89 -7.64
CA GLY A 151 1.25 -6.84 -6.94
C GLY A 151 1.88 -7.30 -5.62
N PRO A 152 1.90 -8.61 -5.33
CA PRO A 152 2.50 -9.15 -4.11
C PRO A 152 4.05 -9.24 -4.17
N PHE A 153 4.66 -8.92 -5.30
CA PHE A 153 6.09 -9.06 -5.51
C PHE A 153 6.84 -7.75 -5.29
N VAL A 154 8.00 -7.83 -4.65
CA VAL A 154 8.92 -6.70 -4.50
C VAL A 154 9.91 -6.72 -5.65
N VAL A 155 9.85 -5.73 -6.51
CA VAL A 155 10.80 -5.53 -7.62
C VAL A 155 12.05 -4.86 -7.06
N MET A 156 13.16 -5.58 -7.10
CA MET A 156 14.45 -5.14 -6.55
C MET A 156 15.48 -4.82 -7.64
N TYR A 157 15.24 -5.31 -8.85
CA TYR A 157 16.17 -5.15 -9.96
C TYR A 157 15.45 -4.54 -11.16
N ALA A 158 16.15 -3.72 -11.91
CA ALA A 158 15.71 -3.21 -13.21
C ALA A 158 16.81 -3.42 -14.23
N GLY A 159 16.43 -3.70 -15.49
CA GLY A 159 17.42 -3.88 -16.54
C GLY A 159 16.82 -3.92 -17.93
N ARG A 160 17.71 -3.86 -18.92
CA ARG A 160 17.34 -3.89 -20.33
C ARG A 160 17.92 -5.14 -21.00
N ALA A 161 17.07 -5.85 -21.75
CA ALA A 161 17.51 -6.99 -22.52
C ALA A 161 18.47 -6.56 -23.64
N ARG A 162 19.57 -7.28 -23.79
CA ARG A 162 20.53 -7.17 -24.90
C ARG A 162 20.56 -8.46 -25.67
N GLY A 163 20.50 -8.38 -26.98
CA GLY A 163 20.58 -9.55 -27.87
C GLY A 163 19.27 -10.32 -28.03
N GLY A 164 19.37 -11.57 -28.42
CA GLY A 164 18.24 -12.45 -28.67
C GLY A 164 17.52 -12.83 -27.38
N ILE A 165 16.20 -12.79 -27.43
CA ILE A 165 15.33 -13.25 -26.34
C ILE A 165 14.77 -14.59 -26.76
N SER A 166 15.05 -15.64 -25.97
CA SER A 166 14.41 -16.94 -26.12
C SER A 166 13.27 -17.04 -25.14
N THR A 167 12.11 -17.46 -25.62
CA THR A 167 10.91 -17.68 -24.79
C THR A 167 10.58 -19.14 -24.78
N ASN A 168 10.34 -19.68 -23.57
CA ASN A 168 9.74 -21.00 -23.45
C ASN A 168 8.27 -20.79 -23.08
N PRO A 169 7.32 -21.16 -23.97
CA PRO A 169 5.90 -21.01 -23.68
C PRO A 169 5.50 -21.99 -22.58
N SER A 170 5.47 -21.53 -21.35
CA SER A 170 4.76 -22.23 -20.30
C SER A 170 3.39 -21.56 -20.19
N ARG A 171 2.34 -22.33 -20.34
CA ARG A 171 0.98 -21.83 -20.07
C ARG A 171 0.94 -21.43 -18.62
N GLY A 172 0.67 -20.16 -18.35
CA GLY A 172 0.39 -19.64 -17.01
C GLY A 172 -0.92 -20.24 -16.49
N GLU A 173 -0.90 -21.54 -16.26
CA GLU A 173 -2.03 -22.30 -15.74
C GLU A 173 -2.10 -22.07 -14.22
N GLY A 174 -3.24 -21.59 -13.73
CA GLY A 174 -3.46 -21.39 -12.32
C GLY A 174 -4.45 -20.26 -12.05
N PHE A 175 -4.86 -20.17 -10.81
CA PHE A 175 -5.85 -19.21 -10.36
C PHE A 175 -5.40 -17.75 -10.59
N TYR A 176 -4.10 -17.47 -10.49
CA TYR A 176 -3.53 -16.16 -10.76
C TYR A 176 -3.57 -15.83 -12.27
N GLY A 177 -3.26 -16.77 -13.15
CA GLY A 177 -3.38 -16.61 -14.60
C GLY A 177 -4.83 -16.32 -15.03
N TRP A 178 -5.79 -17.05 -14.43
CA TRP A 178 -7.21 -16.75 -14.63
C TRP A 178 -7.58 -15.33 -14.22
N SER A 179 -7.05 -14.84 -13.09
CA SER A 179 -7.33 -13.48 -12.61
C SER A 179 -6.80 -12.40 -13.57
N LEU A 180 -5.61 -12.63 -14.14
CA LEU A 180 -5.03 -11.71 -15.13
C LEU A 180 -5.84 -11.71 -16.44
N ALA A 181 -6.30 -12.87 -16.91
CA ALA A 181 -7.17 -12.97 -18.09
C ALA A 181 -8.52 -12.28 -17.85
N ALA A 182 -9.11 -12.46 -16.66
CA ALA A 182 -10.34 -11.79 -16.27
C ALA A 182 -10.15 -10.25 -16.20
N ARG A 183 -9.03 -9.83 -15.61
CA ARG A 183 -8.65 -8.41 -15.56
C ARG A 183 -8.47 -7.81 -16.96
N GLU A 184 -7.82 -8.51 -17.88
CA GLU A 184 -7.64 -8.05 -19.27
C GLU A 184 -8.97 -7.82 -19.99
N ARG A 185 -9.94 -8.72 -19.79
CA ARG A 185 -11.30 -8.55 -20.32
C ARG A 185 -11.97 -7.30 -19.74
N LEU A 186 -11.84 -7.07 -18.43
CA LEU A 186 -12.38 -5.88 -17.77
C LEU A 186 -11.71 -4.60 -18.27
N GLU A 187 -10.39 -4.61 -18.51
CA GLU A 187 -9.65 -3.49 -19.08
C GLU A 187 -10.15 -3.15 -20.51
N GLY A 188 -10.41 -4.18 -21.32
CA GLY A 188 -11.04 -3.99 -22.65
C GLY A 188 -12.42 -3.37 -22.56
N VAL A 189 -13.25 -3.82 -21.62
CA VAL A 189 -14.57 -3.26 -21.35
C VAL A 189 -14.47 -1.82 -20.86
N ALA A 190 -13.53 -1.53 -19.95
CA ALA A 190 -13.28 -0.16 -19.47
C ALA A 190 -12.88 0.77 -20.62
N GLY A 191 -12.02 0.29 -21.54
CA GLY A 191 -11.68 1.01 -22.78
C GLY A 191 -12.90 1.37 -23.63
N ALA A 192 -13.81 0.42 -23.83
CA ALA A 192 -15.04 0.66 -24.60
C ALA A 192 -16.06 1.59 -23.91
N LEU A 193 -16.11 1.55 -22.56
CA LEU A 193 -17.08 2.33 -21.79
C LEU A 193 -16.61 3.75 -21.48
N PHE A 194 -15.29 3.99 -21.26
CA PHE A 194 -14.80 5.23 -20.67
C PHE A 194 -13.94 6.08 -21.60
N TYR A 195 -13.76 5.68 -22.86
CA TYR A 195 -13.06 6.52 -23.84
C TYR A 195 -13.65 7.94 -23.90
N PRO A 196 -12.84 9.03 -23.93
CA PRO A 196 -11.38 9.09 -24.01
C PRO A 196 -10.63 9.08 -22.65
N TRP A 197 -11.31 8.88 -21.53
CA TRP A 197 -10.73 8.84 -20.17
C TRP A 197 -10.47 7.40 -19.69
N ASP A 198 -10.30 6.46 -20.60
CA ASP A 198 -10.13 5.04 -20.28
C ASP A 198 -8.83 4.75 -19.51
N GLY A 199 -7.73 5.49 -19.76
CA GLY A 199 -6.51 5.38 -18.97
C GLY A 199 -6.72 5.65 -17.48
N PRO A 200 -7.20 6.85 -17.09
CA PRO A 200 -7.59 7.12 -15.70
C PRO A 200 -8.65 6.18 -15.15
N ALA A 201 -9.64 5.78 -15.95
CA ALA A 201 -10.67 4.83 -15.53
C ALA A 201 -10.08 3.47 -15.16
N LYS A 202 -9.20 2.89 -15.98
CA LYS A 202 -8.48 1.63 -15.69
C LYS A 202 -7.62 1.79 -14.44
N GLY A 203 -6.92 2.92 -14.29
CA GLY A 203 -6.14 3.23 -13.09
C GLY A 203 -6.98 3.20 -11.83
N ILE A 204 -8.12 3.91 -11.83
CA ILE A 204 -8.98 4.04 -10.65
C ILE A 204 -9.79 2.76 -10.42
N LEU A 205 -10.41 2.15 -11.43
CA LEU A 205 -11.32 1.01 -11.26
C LEU A 205 -10.59 -0.32 -11.06
N LEU A 206 -9.43 -0.51 -11.71
CA LEU A 206 -8.68 -1.78 -11.75
C LEU A 206 -7.24 -1.68 -11.24
N GLY A 207 -6.71 -0.47 -11.02
CA GLY A 207 -5.34 -0.24 -10.57
C GLY A 207 -4.29 -0.35 -11.68
N ASP A 208 -4.71 -0.33 -12.95
CA ASP A 208 -3.78 -0.35 -14.08
C ASP A 208 -3.51 1.05 -14.62
N LYS A 209 -2.25 1.48 -14.52
CA LYS A 209 -1.78 2.80 -14.97
C LYS A 209 -1.08 2.76 -16.33
N SER A 210 -0.99 1.60 -16.96
CA SER A 210 -0.20 1.42 -18.19
C SER A 210 -0.69 2.29 -19.34
N ASP A 211 -1.98 2.56 -19.38
CA ASP A 211 -2.63 3.34 -20.44
C ASP A 211 -2.84 4.82 -20.07
N VAL A 212 -2.36 5.26 -18.90
CA VAL A 212 -2.41 6.67 -18.51
C VAL A 212 -1.31 7.42 -19.25
N ASP A 213 -1.68 8.41 -20.06
CA ASP A 213 -0.72 9.24 -20.77
C ASP A 213 0.10 10.11 -19.80
N PHE A 214 1.28 10.56 -20.26
CA PHE A 214 2.22 11.30 -19.42
C PHE A 214 1.63 12.62 -18.91
N LEU A 215 0.87 13.34 -19.71
CA LEU A 215 0.29 14.63 -19.33
C LEU A 215 -0.77 14.46 -18.25
N THR A 216 -1.65 13.46 -18.41
CA THR A 216 -2.65 13.08 -17.40
C THR A 216 -1.98 12.60 -16.11
N TYR A 217 -0.98 11.74 -16.19
CA TYR A 217 -0.24 11.28 -15.01
C TYR A 217 0.38 12.46 -14.25
N GLU A 218 1.02 13.39 -14.96
CA GLU A 218 1.65 14.56 -14.36
C GLU A 218 0.63 15.53 -13.77
N ALA A 219 -0.54 15.72 -14.40
CA ALA A 219 -1.62 16.51 -13.85
C ALA A 219 -2.15 15.95 -12.51
N TYR A 220 -2.35 14.62 -12.45
CA TYR A 220 -2.73 13.95 -11.20
C TYR A 220 -1.63 13.99 -10.13
N ARG A 221 -0.35 13.96 -10.53
CA ARG A 221 0.78 14.10 -9.62
C ARG A 221 0.82 15.50 -8.99
N ARG A 222 0.81 16.54 -9.82
CA ARG A 222 0.87 17.96 -9.37
C ARG A 222 -0.34 18.36 -8.54
N SER A 223 -1.54 17.88 -8.89
CA SER A 223 -2.75 18.13 -8.12
C SER A 223 -2.83 17.35 -6.79
N GLY A 224 -1.89 16.43 -6.51
CA GLY A 224 -1.92 15.55 -5.35
C GLY A 224 -2.97 14.43 -5.42
N LEU A 225 -3.61 14.25 -6.56
CA LEU A 225 -4.64 13.22 -6.80
C LEU A 225 -4.07 11.89 -7.32
N LEU A 226 -2.75 11.75 -7.46
CA LEU A 226 -2.09 10.55 -7.96
C LEU A 226 -2.50 9.28 -7.21
N HIS A 227 -2.82 9.41 -5.92
CA HIS A 227 -3.27 8.31 -5.08
C HIS A 227 -4.61 7.70 -5.51
N LEU A 228 -5.44 8.40 -6.30
CA LEU A 228 -6.69 7.88 -6.86
C LEU A 228 -6.43 6.87 -7.98
N LEU A 229 -5.34 7.05 -8.76
CA LEU A 229 -4.97 6.13 -9.84
C LEU A 229 -4.43 4.78 -9.32
N THR A 230 -4.43 4.57 -8.02
CA THR A 230 -4.02 3.32 -7.39
C THR A 230 -5.13 2.74 -6.56
N VAL A 231 -5.29 1.41 -6.57
CA VAL A 231 -6.24 0.76 -5.68
C VAL A 231 -5.82 1.00 -4.23
N SER A 232 -6.68 1.66 -3.50
CA SER A 232 -6.47 2.11 -2.12
C SER A 232 -7.43 1.45 -1.14
N GLY A 233 -7.27 1.74 0.13
CA GLY A 233 -8.19 1.31 1.18
C GLY A 233 -9.64 1.76 0.95
N LEU A 234 -9.84 2.92 0.30
CA LEU A 234 -11.18 3.40 -0.07
C LEU A 234 -11.87 2.44 -1.05
N HIS A 235 -11.16 1.93 -2.05
CA HIS A 235 -11.69 0.97 -3.03
C HIS A 235 -12.15 -0.32 -2.34
N VAL A 236 -11.31 -0.89 -1.48
CA VAL A 236 -11.64 -2.10 -0.70
C VAL A 236 -12.81 -1.84 0.26
N GLY A 237 -12.84 -0.66 0.89
CA GLY A 237 -13.94 -0.26 1.79
C GLY A 237 -15.27 -0.13 1.05
N VAL A 238 -15.29 0.54 -0.11
CA VAL A 238 -16.48 0.68 -0.95
C VAL A 238 -16.94 -0.68 -1.47
N ALA A 239 -16.03 -1.50 -2.02
CA ALA A 239 -16.34 -2.84 -2.47
C ALA A 239 -16.92 -3.70 -1.34
N GLY A 240 -16.29 -3.70 -0.17
CA GLY A 240 -16.78 -4.42 1.02
C GLY A 240 -18.16 -3.96 1.49
N ALA A 241 -18.42 -2.65 1.49
CA ALA A 241 -19.72 -2.09 1.85
C ALA A 241 -20.82 -2.50 0.87
N VAL A 242 -20.56 -2.44 -0.44
CA VAL A 242 -21.50 -2.89 -1.49
C VAL A 242 -21.77 -4.39 -1.35
N ILE A 243 -20.74 -5.20 -1.23
CA ILE A 243 -20.85 -6.65 -1.06
C ILE A 243 -21.72 -7.00 0.16
N LEU A 244 -21.46 -6.37 1.30
CA LEU A 244 -22.25 -6.60 2.53
C LEU A 244 -23.70 -6.11 2.40
N ALA A 245 -23.95 -5.04 1.65
CA ALA A 245 -25.30 -4.55 1.37
C ALA A 245 -26.11 -5.51 0.47
N LEU A 246 -25.43 -6.18 -0.48
CA LEU A 246 -26.08 -7.14 -1.40
C LEU A 246 -26.38 -8.48 -0.73
N ILE A 247 -25.55 -8.92 0.24
CA ILE A 247 -25.68 -10.21 0.92
C ILE A 247 -26.58 -10.07 2.16
N ARG A 248 -27.83 -9.67 1.99
CA ARG A 248 -28.82 -9.55 3.09
C ARG A 248 -29.48 -10.90 3.41
N GLY A 249 -29.93 -11.07 4.65
CA GLY A 249 -30.82 -12.18 5.07
C GLY A 249 -30.17 -13.55 5.26
N ARG A 250 -28.85 -13.71 5.11
CA ARG A 250 -28.13 -14.97 5.29
C ARG A 250 -27.62 -15.14 6.71
N ARG A 251 -27.34 -16.40 7.12
CA ARG A 251 -26.68 -16.70 8.40
C ARG A 251 -25.40 -15.85 8.53
N ARG A 252 -25.20 -15.26 9.70
CA ARG A 252 -24.16 -14.28 10.02
C ARG A 252 -22.74 -14.71 9.52
N TRP A 253 -22.34 -15.94 9.82
CA TRP A 253 -21.04 -16.49 9.42
C TRP A 253 -20.94 -16.73 7.91
N LEU A 254 -22.02 -17.22 7.28
CA LEU A 254 -22.03 -17.41 5.85
C LEU A 254 -21.94 -16.08 5.07
N ARG A 255 -22.64 -15.05 5.56
CA ARG A 255 -22.53 -13.70 5.01
C ARG A 255 -21.09 -13.17 5.09
N MET A 256 -20.43 -13.38 6.24
CA MET A 256 -19.03 -13.00 6.43
C MET A 256 -18.10 -13.76 5.46
N ALA A 257 -18.19 -15.09 5.45
CA ALA A 257 -17.35 -15.91 4.58
C ALA A 257 -17.49 -15.48 3.11
N LEU A 258 -18.72 -15.28 2.64
CA LEU A 258 -18.99 -14.85 1.28
C LEU A 258 -18.46 -13.44 0.99
N ALA A 259 -18.64 -12.49 1.92
CA ALA A 259 -18.09 -11.14 1.79
C ALA A 259 -16.55 -11.17 1.69
N TRP A 260 -15.90 -12.01 2.49
CA TRP A 260 -14.45 -12.14 2.49
C TRP A 260 -13.92 -12.78 1.22
N THR A 261 -14.61 -13.82 0.71
CA THR A 261 -14.26 -14.44 -0.58
C THR A 261 -14.35 -13.40 -1.71
N LEU A 262 -15.39 -12.57 -1.72
CA LEU A 262 -15.55 -11.53 -2.74
C LEU A 262 -14.55 -10.38 -2.60
N VAL A 263 -14.20 -9.97 -1.37
CA VAL A 263 -13.13 -8.98 -1.14
C VAL A 263 -11.77 -9.54 -1.57
N ALA A 264 -11.47 -10.81 -1.26
CA ALA A 264 -10.25 -11.46 -1.70
C ALA A 264 -10.17 -11.56 -3.24
N LEU A 265 -11.29 -11.92 -3.89
CA LEU A 265 -11.39 -11.93 -5.35
C LEU A 265 -11.19 -10.52 -5.94
N PHE A 266 -11.77 -9.49 -5.32
CA PHE A 266 -11.55 -8.11 -5.72
C PHE A 266 -10.06 -7.72 -5.62
N CYS A 267 -9.40 -8.03 -4.50
CA CYS A 267 -7.97 -7.78 -4.34
C CYS A 267 -7.14 -8.52 -5.40
N LEU A 268 -7.52 -9.76 -5.75
CA LEU A 268 -6.86 -10.55 -6.78
C LEU A 268 -7.03 -9.90 -8.17
N LEU A 269 -8.25 -9.51 -8.54
CA LEU A 269 -8.54 -8.84 -9.82
C LEU A 269 -7.84 -7.48 -9.95
N THR A 270 -7.63 -6.78 -8.84
CA THR A 270 -6.90 -5.50 -8.80
C THR A 270 -5.38 -5.66 -8.62
N GLY A 271 -4.85 -6.89 -8.70
CA GLY A 271 -3.42 -7.18 -8.75
C GLY A 271 -2.74 -7.31 -7.39
N LEU A 272 -3.47 -7.58 -6.30
CA LEU A 272 -2.92 -7.85 -4.96
C LEU A 272 -1.97 -6.76 -4.43
N ALA A 273 -2.23 -5.50 -4.74
CA ALA A 273 -1.41 -4.39 -4.26
C ALA A 273 -1.33 -4.39 -2.72
N PRO A 274 -0.14 -4.14 -2.08
CA PRO A 274 -0.01 -4.16 -0.63
C PRO A 274 -0.96 -3.22 0.10
N SER A 275 -1.34 -2.09 -0.51
CA SER A 275 -2.35 -1.16 0.00
C SER A 275 -3.75 -1.76 0.07
N ALA A 276 -4.14 -2.57 -0.93
CA ALA A 276 -5.41 -3.28 -0.96
C ALA A 276 -5.42 -4.44 0.06
N LEU A 277 -4.32 -5.21 0.13
CA LEU A 277 -4.16 -6.29 1.11
C LEU A 277 -4.24 -5.76 2.54
N ARG A 278 -3.54 -4.65 2.85
CA ARG A 278 -3.65 -3.99 4.16
C ARG A 278 -5.11 -3.65 4.49
N ALA A 279 -5.81 -3.01 3.57
CA ALA A 279 -7.20 -2.62 3.79
C ALA A 279 -8.13 -3.83 3.96
N ALA A 280 -7.91 -4.90 3.21
CA ALA A 280 -8.65 -6.16 3.35
C ALA A 280 -8.43 -6.78 4.74
N VAL A 281 -7.18 -6.85 5.23
CA VAL A 281 -6.89 -7.37 6.58
C VAL A 281 -7.52 -6.49 7.65
N MET A 282 -7.43 -5.15 7.55
CA MET A 282 -8.05 -4.24 8.51
C MET A 282 -9.58 -4.40 8.51
N LEU A 283 -10.21 -4.51 7.35
CA LEU A 283 -11.65 -4.75 7.21
C LEU A 283 -12.04 -6.11 7.82
N LEU A 284 -11.21 -7.15 7.67
CA LEU A 284 -11.38 -8.45 8.34
C LEU A 284 -11.36 -8.29 9.86
N CYS A 285 -10.33 -7.66 10.38
CA CYS A 285 -10.19 -7.42 11.82
C CYS A 285 -11.40 -6.63 12.37
N PHE A 286 -11.86 -5.61 11.65
CA PHE A 286 -13.05 -4.85 12.01
C PHE A 286 -14.30 -5.74 12.08
N HIS A 287 -14.57 -6.52 11.04
CA HIS A 287 -15.74 -7.41 11.03
C HIS A 287 -15.66 -8.52 12.08
N LEU A 288 -14.48 -9.11 12.30
CA LEU A 288 -14.27 -10.09 13.37
C LEU A 288 -14.48 -9.44 14.75
N GLY A 289 -13.98 -8.21 14.94
CA GLY A 289 -14.20 -7.43 16.16
C GLY A 289 -15.69 -7.24 16.47
N LEU A 290 -16.47 -6.81 15.46
CA LEU A 290 -17.93 -6.68 15.57
C LEU A 290 -18.60 -8.01 15.94
N GLN A 291 -18.13 -9.11 15.36
CA GLN A 291 -18.67 -10.46 15.64
C GLN A 291 -18.37 -10.91 17.07
N LEU A 292 -17.17 -10.64 17.53
CA LEU A 292 -16.70 -10.99 18.87
C LEU A 292 -17.09 -9.97 19.93
N ARG A 293 -17.91 -8.96 19.57
CA ARG A 293 -18.34 -7.86 20.44
C ARG A 293 -17.14 -7.13 21.09
N ARG A 294 -16.02 -7.02 20.36
CA ARG A 294 -14.84 -6.25 20.78
C ARG A 294 -14.98 -4.81 20.34
N GLN A 295 -14.37 -3.91 21.13
CA GLN A 295 -14.27 -2.50 20.76
C GLN A 295 -13.40 -2.36 19.50
N ASP A 296 -13.81 -1.47 18.61
CA ASP A 296 -13.03 -1.11 17.42
C ASP A 296 -11.78 -0.33 17.83
N ASP A 297 -10.61 -0.82 17.41
CA ASP A 297 -9.32 -0.16 17.62
C ASP A 297 -8.49 -0.19 16.33
N GLY A 298 -8.53 0.93 15.60
CA GLY A 298 -7.86 1.08 14.31
C GLY A 298 -6.34 0.88 14.38
N LEU A 299 -5.70 1.19 15.52
CA LEU A 299 -4.26 0.99 15.69
C LEU A 299 -3.91 -0.51 15.82
N SER A 300 -4.71 -1.28 16.56
CA SER A 300 -4.54 -2.74 16.64
C SER A 300 -4.80 -3.43 15.29
N GLN A 301 -5.79 -2.97 14.53
CA GLN A 301 -6.06 -3.47 13.19
C GLN A 301 -4.90 -3.18 12.24
N LEU A 302 -4.35 -1.96 12.28
CA LEU A 302 -3.18 -1.56 11.50
C LEU A 302 -1.96 -2.41 11.88
N GLY A 303 -1.73 -2.64 13.18
CA GLY A 303 -0.66 -3.49 13.69
C GLY A 303 -0.78 -4.94 13.21
N CYS A 304 -1.99 -5.51 13.25
CA CYS A 304 -2.27 -6.84 12.72
C CYS A 304 -1.94 -6.93 11.22
N ALA A 305 -2.39 -5.96 10.43
CA ALA A 305 -2.10 -5.91 9.00
C ALA A 305 -0.60 -5.77 8.72
N LEU A 306 0.11 -4.93 9.49
CA LEU A 306 1.56 -4.76 9.37
C LEU A 306 2.30 -6.08 9.64
N ILE A 307 2.00 -6.73 10.76
CA ILE A 307 2.61 -7.99 11.15
C ILE A 307 2.40 -9.05 10.07
N LEU A 308 1.17 -9.23 9.61
CA LEU A 308 0.84 -10.25 8.61
C LEU A 308 1.57 -9.99 7.28
N LEU A 309 1.58 -8.75 6.79
CA LEU A 309 2.22 -8.44 5.52
C LEU A 309 3.74 -8.51 5.61
N LEU A 310 4.35 -8.10 6.72
CA LEU A 310 5.81 -8.24 6.91
C LEU A 310 6.24 -9.70 7.10
N LEU A 311 5.41 -10.55 7.70
CA LEU A 311 5.67 -11.99 7.76
C LEU A 311 5.60 -12.64 6.36
N LEU A 312 4.75 -12.15 5.48
CA LEU A 312 4.72 -12.59 4.08
C LEU A 312 5.99 -12.16 3.34
N GLU A 313 6.33 -10.87 3.40
CA GLU A 313 7.49 -10.31 2.72
C GLU A 313 8.07 -9.10 3.49
N PRO A 314 9.18 -9.27 4.24
CA PRO A 314 9.80 -8.18 5.00
C PRO A 314 10.23 -6.99 4.14
N ARG A 315 10.58 -7.24 2.87
CA ARG A 315 11.06 -6.21 1.92
C ARG A 315 9.97 -5.24 1.48
N TYR A 316 8.70 -5.47 1.85
CA TYR A 316 7.66 -4.45 1.65
C TYR A 316 8.03 -3.10 2.29
N LEU A 317 8.88 -3.08 3.33
CA LEU A 317 9.40 -1.85 3.92
C LEU A 317 10.23 -0.99 2.95
N LEU A 318 10.82 -1.60 1.92
CA LEU A 318 11.55 -0.89 0.87
C LEU A 318 10.60 -0.25 -0.16
N CYS A 319 9.32 -0.66 -0.17
CA CYS A 319 8.34 -0.18 -1.13
C CYS A 319 7.66 1.10 -0.62
N ASN A 320 7.89 2.21 -1.30
CA ASN A 320 7.33 3.51 -0.96
C ASN A 320 5.79 3.49 -0.83
N GLY A 321 5.10 2.79 -1.73
CA GLY A 321 3.64 2.64 -1.67
C GLY A 321 3.14 1.91 -0.42
N PHE A 322 3.91 0.95 0.10
CA PHE A 322 3.63 0.29 1.36
C PHE A 322 3.78 1.26 2.53
N CYS A 323 4.92 1.93 2.63
CA CYS A 323 5.21 2.88 3.71
C CYS A 323 4.19 4.04 3.73
N LEU A 324 3.90 4.64 2.58
CA LEU A 324 2.90 5.71 2.45
C LEU A 324 1.50 5.24 2.88
N SER A 325 1.11 4.02 2.49
CA SER A 325 -0.19 3.46 2.83
C SER A 325 -0.36 3.24 4.34
N PHE A 326 0.67 2.73 5.02
CA PHE A 326 0.67 2.56 6.48
C PHE A 326 0.77 3.89 7.21
N GLY A 327 1.65 4.80 6.77
CA GLY A 327 1.80 6.15 7.32
C GLY A 327 0.51 6.96 7.24
N CYS A 328 -0.22 6.88 6.14
CA CYS A 328 -1.51 7.51 5.94
C CYS A 328 -2.54 7.10 7.02
N ILE A 329 -2.73 5.79 7.23
CA ILE A 329 -3.70 5.29 8.22
C ILE A 329 -3.21 5.53 9.65
N TYR A 330 -1.91 5.41 9.90
CA TYR A 330 -1.34 5.74 11.20
C TYR A 330 -1.63 7.20 11.57
N GLY A 331 -1.38 8.14 10.64
CA GLY A 331 -1.73 9.54 10.82
C GLY A 331 -3.21 9.76 11.07
N LEU A 332 -4.06 9.13 10.25
CA LEU A 332 -5.51 9.25 10.39
C LEU A 332 -5.99 8.76 11.77
N VAL A 333 -5.51 7.60 12.24
CA VAL A 333 -5.89 7.02 13.54
C VAL A 333 -5.37 7.85 14.72
N CYS A 334 -4.12 8.36 14.62
CA CYS A 334 -3.46 9.04 15.73
C CYS A 334 -3.77 10.54 15.80
N LEU A 335 -3.85 11.25 14.66
CA LEU A 335 -3.94 12.72 14.62
C LEU A 335 -5.35 13.27 14.37
N SER A 336 -6.27 12.49 13.79
CA SER A 336 -7.58 13.06 13.40
C SER A 336 -8.36 13.65 14.58
N ARG A 337 -8.35 12.99 15.74
CA ARG A 337 -9.01 13.50 16.94
C ARG A 337 -8.32 14.73 17.56
N PRO A 338 -6.99 14.72 17.82
CA PRO A 338 -6.28 15.91 18.27
C PRO A 338 -6.47 17.12 17.35
N LEU A 339 -6.32 16.95 16.04
CA LEU A 339 -6.48 18.03 15.07
C LEU A 339 -7.92 18.52 14.97
N SER A 340 -8.93 17.65 15.08
CA SER A 340 -10.32 18.08 15.06
C SER A 340 -10.70 19.01 16.22
N ARG A 341 -9.97 18.94 17.34
CA ARG A 341 -10.16 19.85 18.50
C ARG A 341 -9.52 21.21 18.27
N LEU A 342 -8.49 21.31 17.42
CA LEU A 342 -7.78 22.55 17.12
C LEU A 342 -8.44 23.33 15.97
N LEU A 343 -9.18 22.64 15.11
CA LEU A 343 -9.81 23.27 13.93
C LEU A 343 -11.16 23.90 14.28
N PRO A 344 -11.54 25.02 13.62
CA PRO A 344 -12.86 25.63 13.77
C PRO A 344 -13.97 24.64 13.44
N GLY A 345 -15.00 24.57 14.31
CA GLY A 345 -16.07 23.57 14.18
C GLY A 345 -15.72 22.20 14.74
N GLY A 346 -14.72 22.13 15.62
CA GLY A 346 -14.32 20.92 16.34
C GLY A 346 -15.52 20.18 16.93
N GLY A 347 -15.62 18.89 16.65
CA GLY A 347 -16.77 18.05 17.03
C GLY A 347 -17.89 17.98 16.00
N GLN A 348 -17.92 18.86 14.99
CA GLN A 348 -18.85 18.76 13.86
C GLN A 348 -18.25 17.90 12.72
N ARG A 349 -19.11 17.31 11.91
CA ARG A 349 -18.71 16.44 10.79
C ARG A 349 -17.72 17.09 9.81
N ARG A 350 -17.84 18.41 9.59
CA ARG A 350 -16.95 19.18 8.70
C ARG A 350 -15.54 19.32 9.29
N GLY A 351 -15.42 19.63 10.59
CA GLY A 351 -14.14 19.72 11.28
C GLY A 351 -13.41 18.36 11.32
N SER A 352 -14.14 17.26 11.38
CA SER A 352 -13.59 15.90 11.34
C SER A 352 -13.00 15.53 9.96
N LEU A 353 -13.63 15.94 8.86
CA LEU A 353 -13.13 15.68 7.50
C LEU A 353 -11.82 16.46 7.22
N LEU A 354 -11.79 17.75 7.59
CA LEU A 354 -10.58 18.57 7.47
C LEU A 354 -9.44 17.99 8.34
N ALA A 355 -9.74 17.65 9.60
CA ALA A 355 -8.75 17.02 10.47
C ALA A 355 -8.19 15.72 9.90
N GLY A 356 -9.04 14.90 9.27
CA GLY A 356 -8.62 13.69 8.58
C GLY A 356 -7.65 13.99 7.43
N ALA A 357 -7.97 14.93 6.56
CA ALA A 357 -7.13 15.31 5.43
C ALA A 357 -5.77 15.87 5.88
N PHE A 358 -5.75 16.76 6.87
CA PHE A 358 -4.51 17.26 7.46
C PHE A 358 -3.71 16.17 8.16
N SER A 359 -4.36 15.22 8.85
CA SER A 359 -3.69 14.09 9.50
C SER A 359 -2.93 13.23 8.49
N VAL A 360 -3.55 12.94 7.35
CA VAL A 360 -2.93 12.20 6.25
C VAL A 360 -1.75 12.98 5.68
N PHE A 361 -1.95 14.26 5.37
CA PHE A 361 -0.90 15.11 4.83
C PHE A 361 0.33 15.17 5.75
N PHE A 362 0.14 15.49 7.03
CA PHE A 362 1.24 15.55 8.01
C PHE A 362 1.95 14.21 8.19
N ALA A 363 1.21 13.11 8.23
CA ALA A 363 1.83 11.81 8.43
C ALA A 363 2.60 11.32 7.19
N THR A 364 2.18 11.70 5.98
CA THR A 364 2.83 11.24 4.75
C THR A 364 3.94 12.18 4.25
N ALA A 365 3.98 13.43 4.69
CA ALA A 365 4.96 14.43 4.26
C ALA A 365 6.43 13.94 4.33
N PRO A 366 6.93 13.42 5.47
CA PRO A 366 8.32 12.98 5.56
C PRO A 366 8.62 11.73 4.72
N LEU A 367 7.61 10.91 4.43
CA LEU A 367 7.78 9.77 3.53
C LEU A 367 7.82 10.19 2.06
N LEU A 368 7.00 11.18 1.68
CA LEU A 368 6.99 11.73 0.32
C LEU A 368 8.33 12.39 -0.01
N SER A 369 8.94 13.12 0.92
CA SER A 369 10.25 13.73 0.72
C SER A 369 11.36 12.70 0.47
N ARG A 370 11.24 11.50 1.01
CA ARG A 370 12.20 10.40 0.77
C ARG A 370 12.12 9.82 -0.64
N VAL A 371 10.99 10.00 -1.29
CA VAL A 371 10.73 9.49 -2.65
C VAL A 371 11.04 10.55 -3.71
N GLY A 372 11.50 11.75 -3.30
CA GLY A 372 11.64 12.89 -4.20
C GLY A 372 10.28 13.43 -4.67
N GLY A 373 9.23 13.21 -3.88
CA GLY A 373 7.88 13.70 -4.17
C GLY A 373 7.65 15.10 -3.64
N ASP A 374 7.07 15.95 -4.49
CA ASP A 374 6.66 17.29 -4.09
C ASP A 374 5.42 17.22 -3.19
N LEU A 375 5.36 18.05 -2.16
CA LEU A 375 4.18 18.21 -1.32
C LEU A 375 3.17 19.15 -1.99
N SER A 376 2.07 18.61 -2.47
CA SER A 376 0.99 19.43 -3.05
C SER A 376 0.00 19.86 -1.96
N TRP A 377 0.02 21.15 -1.61
CA TRP A 377 -0.96 21.74 -0.69
C TRP A 377 -2.38 21.70 -1.25
N VAL A 378 -2.51 21.83 -2.56
CA VAL A 378 -3.79 21.77 -3.28
C VAL A 378 -4.38 20.37 -3.20
N GLY A 379 -3.55 19.36 -3.00
CA GLY A 379 -4.00 17.97 -2.78
C GLY A 379 -4.95 17.82 -1.58
N ILE A 380 -4.88 18.69 -0.56
CA ILE A 380 -5.77 18.64 0.60
C ILE A 380 -7.23 18.96 0.20
N PRO A 381 -7.55 20.16 -0.33
CA PRO A 381 -8.91 20.48 -0.73
C PRO A 381 -9.40 19.60 -1.89
N LEU A 382 -8.51 19.21 -2.83
CA LEU A 382 -8.89 18.34 -3.94
C LEU A 382 -9.21 16.91 -3.46
N SER A 383 -8.50 16.37 -2.48
CA SER A 383 -8.82 15.09 -1.87
C SER A 383 -10.16 15.14 -1.12
N LEU A 384 -10.47 16.26 -0.45
CA LEU A 384 -11.77 16.47 0.20
C LEU A 384 -12.93 16.48 -0.80
N LEU A 385 -12.71 16.94 -2.03
CA LEU A 385 -13.67 16.85 -3.12
C LEU A 385 -13.72 15.43 -3.71
N ALA A 386 -12.57 14.82 -3.96
CA ALA A 386 -12.44 13.54 -4.65
C ALA A 386 -12.97 12.35 -3.82
N ILE A 387 -12.72 12.33 -2.50
CA ILE A 387 -13.14 11.24 -1.62
C ILE A 387 -14.65 11.00 -1.63
N PRO A 388 -15.52 12.02 -1.48
CA PRO A 388 -16.98 11.80 -1.58
C PRO A 388 -17.47 11.47 -3.00
N LEU A 389 -16.71 11.84 -4.04
CA LEU A 389 -17.03 11.49 -5.42
C LEU A 389 -16.64 10.05 -5.79
N ALA A 390 -15.66 9.47 -5.07
CA ALA A 390 -15.15 8.14 -5.38
C ALA A 390 -16.23 7.03 -5.39
N PRO A 391 -17.20 6.95 -4.46
CA PRO A 391 -18.28 5.96 -4.55
C PRO A 391 -19.12 6.08 -5.81
N PHE A 392 -19.36 7.31 -6.32
CA PHE A 392 -20.12 7.56 -7.55
C PHE A 392 -19.32 7.18 -8.81
N LEU A 393 -18.03 7.10 -8.71
CA LEU A 393 -17.18 6.58 -9.77
C LEU A 393 -17.05 5.05 -9.68
N LEU A 394 -16.76 4.53 -8.48
CA LEU A 394 -16.42 3.12 -8.28
C LEU A 394 -17.64 2.21 -8.44
N VAL A 395 -18.75 2.49 -7.72
CA VAL A 395 -19.90 1.59 -7.69
C VAL A 395 -20.57 1.47 -9.07
N PRO A 396 -21.01 2.57 -9.72
CA PRO A 396 -21.60 2.45 -11.05
C PRO A 396 -20.55 2.11 -12.13
N GLY A 397 -19.27 2.43 -11.93
CA GLY A 397 -18.18 2.01 -12.82
C GLY A 397 -18.04 0.50 -12.86
N TRP A 398 -17.92 -0.16 -11.71
CA TRP A 398 -17.87 -1.64 -11.62
C TRP A 398 -19.18 -2.26 -12.09
N ALA A 399 -20.34 -1.69 -11.76
CA ALA A 399 -21.63 -2.18 -12.21
C ALA A 399 -21.74 -2.12 -13.75
N ALA A 400 -21.33 -1.02 -14.38
CA ALA A 400 -21.32 -0.88 -15.84
C ALA A 400 -20.39 -1.90 -16.49
N MET A 401 -19.19 -2.11 -15.94
CA MET A 401 -18.23 -3.08 -16.47
C MET A 401 -18.76 -4.52 -16.40
N LEU A 402 -19.42 -4.89 -15.30
CA LEU A 402 -20.02 -6.23 -15.15
C LEU A 402 -21.26 -6.42 -16.01
N LEU A 403 -22.02 -5.36 -16.25
CA LEU A 403 -23.24 -5.38 -17.05
C LEU A 403 -22.95 -5.39 -18.56
N TYR A 404 -21.83 -4.83 -19.00
CA TYR A 404 -21.50 -4.61 -20.41
C TYR A 404 -21.57 -5.87 -21.29
N PRO A 405 -21.05 -7.04 -20.87
CA PRO A 405 -21.11 -8.27 -21.66
C PRO A 405 -22.55 -8.78 -21.91
N LEU A 406 -23.49 -8.43 -21.02
CA LEU A 406 -24.88 -8.89 -21.08
C LEU A 406 -25.81 -7.87 -21.74
N LEU A 407 -25.68 -6.60 -21.36
CA LEU A 407 -26.57 -5.51 -21.74
C LEU A 407 -25.78 -4.23 -22.08
N PRO A 408 -25.08 -4.16 -23.23
CA PRO A 408 -24.15 -3.06 -23.56
C PRO A 408 -24.82 -1.67 -23.51
N GLN A 409 -26.06 -1.54 -23.93
CA GLN A 409 -26.79 -0.24 -23.92
C GLN A 409 -27.09 0.24 -22.50
N ALA A 410 -27.56 -0.67 -21.62
CA ALA A 410 -27.78 -0.36 -20.20
C ALA A 410 -26.47 -0.03 -19.49
N ALA A 411 -25.39 -0.77 -19.78
CA ALA A 411 -24.06 -0.50 -19.25
C ALA A 411 -23.56 0.90 -19.64
N ARG A 412 -23.76 1.33 -20.90
CA ARG A 412 -23.42 2.69 -21.36
C ARG A 412 -24.22 3.76 -20.62
N ALA A 413 -25.51 3.53 -20.36
CA ALA A 413 -26.32 4.44 -19.58
C ALA A 413 -25.83 4.55 -18.12
N VAL A 414 -25.52 3.44 -17.47
CA VAL A 414 -24.93 3.42 -16.11
C VAL A 414 -23.56 4.10 -16.10
N ALA A 415 -22.76 3.94 -17.15
CA ALA A 415 -21.44 4.55 -17.26
C ALA A 415 -21.45 6.09 -17.39
N LEU A 416 -22.59 6.73 -17.63
CA LEU A 416 -22.67 8.19 -17.70
C LEU A 416 -22.27 8.86 -16.39
N VAL A 417 -22.64 8.28 -15.25
CA VAL A 417 -22.30 8.83 -13.93
C VAL A 417 -20.77 8.80 -13.70
N PRO A 418 -20.08 7.64 -13.77
CA PRO A 418 -18.64 7.62 -13.61
C PRO A 418 -17.89 8.41 -14.69
N ARG A 419 -18.39 8.52 -15.93
CA ARG A 419 -17.82 9.40 -16.97
C ARG A 419 -17.87 10.87 -16.55
N GLY A 420 -18.98 11.34 -15.99
CA GLY A 420 -19.10 12.70 -15.46
C GLY A 420 -18.13 12.97 -14.32
N VAL A 421 -17.95 12.01 -13.42
CA VAL A 421 -16.96 12.12 -12.32
C VAL A 421 -15.52 12.12 -12.86
N LEU A 422 -15.20 11.26 -13.83
CA LEU A 422 -13.88 11.25 -14.47
C LEU A 422 -13.58 12.58 -15.16
N LEU A 423 -14.53 13.12 -15.91
CA LEU A 423 -14.40 14.44 -16.54
C LEU A 423 -14.13 15.53 -15.50
N LEU A 424 -14.89 15.56 -14.41
CA LEU A 424 -14.71 16.52 -13.33
C LEU A 424 -13.30 16.39 -12.69
N LEU A 425 -12.90 15.17 -12.34
CA LEU A 425 -11.59 14.93 -11.75
C LEU A 425 -10.44 15.31 -12.69
N GLN A 426 -10.57 14.98 -13.98
CA GLN A 426 -9.59 15.36 -15.01
C GLN A 426 -9.50 16.88 -15.15
N SER A 427 -10.66 17.56 -15.25
CA SER A 427 -10.70 19.02 -15.37
C SER A 427 -10.08 19.71 -14.16
N VAL A 428 -10.40 19.24 -12.96
CA VAL A 428 -9.84 19.79 -11.72
C VAL A 428 -8.33 19.53 -11.64
N ALA A 429 -7.86 18.34 -12.04
CA ALA A 429 -6.43 18.01 -12.03
C ALA A 429 -5.64 18.88 -13.03
N THR A 430 -6.20 19.17 -14.20
CA THR A 430 -5.54 19.98 -15.25
C THR A 430 -5.60 21.46 -14.97
N LEU A 431 -6.63 21.95 -14.27
CA LEU A 431 -6.76 23.36 -13.88
C LEU A 431 -5.84 23.76 -12.70
N ALA A 432 -5.24 22.81 -12.01
CA ALA A 432 -4.36 23.05 -10.87
C ALA A 432 -2.92 23.35 -11.34
N PRO A 433 -2.52 24.62 -11.57
CA PRO A 433 -1.20 24.98 -12.10
C PRO A 433 -0.11 24.99 -11.01
N TRP A 434 -0.40 24.40 -9.85
CA TRP A 434 0.42 24.57 -8.66
C TRP A 434 1.64 23.67 -8.69
N GLU A 435 2.80 24.31 -8.60
CA GLU A 435 4.03 23.61 -8.29
C GLU A 435 3.97 23.09 -6.86
N GLY A 436 4.30 21.80 -6.68
CA GLY A 436 4.42 21.22 -5.34
C GLY A 436 5.57 21.90 -4.59
N LEU A 437 5.45 21.98 -3.26
CA LEU A 437 6.55 22.41 -2.43
C LEU A 437 7.63 21.32 -2.42
N SER A 438 8.79 21.61 -2.97
CA SER A 438 9.95 20.74 -2.83
C SER A 438 10.43 20.79 -1.37
N VAL A 439 10.56 19.64 -0.74
CA VAL A 439 11.02 19.50 0.64
C VAL A 439 12.31 18.70 0.69
N PRO A 440 13.21 19.01 1.65
CA PRO A 440 14.46 18.28 1.78
C PRO A 440 14.22 16.82 2.11
N TYR A 441 15.21 15.97 1.80
CA TYR A 441 15.17 14.55 2.14
C TYR A 441 15.06 14.36 3.67
N CYS A 442 14.08 13.61 4.11
CA CYS A 442 13.91 13.30 5.53
C CYS A 442 14.80 12.12 5.93
N GLY A 443 15.83 12.38 6.76
CA GLY A 443 16.70 11.35 7.30
C GLY A 443 15.98 10.36 8.24
N ASP A 444 16.68 9.31 8.67
CA ASP A 444 16.08 8.26 9.53
C ASP A 444 15.70 8.80 10.92
N LEU A 445 16.56 9.61 11.55
CA LEU A 445 16.29 10.15 12.88
C LEU A 445 15.08 11.09 12.90
N PRO A 446 14.98 12.12 12.03
CA PRO A 446 13.77 12.95 11.95
C PRO A 446 12.52 12.15 11.68
N LEU A 447 12.57 11.13 10.82
CA LEU A 447 11.44 10.26 10.53
C LEU A 447 10.95 9.50 11.76
N ILE A 448 11.86 8.89 12.52
CA ILE A 448 11.54 8.15 13.75
C ILE A 448 10.90 9.09 14.79
N LEU A 449 11.53 10.26 15.01
CA LEU A 449 11.01 11.27 15.93
C LEU A 449 9.63 11.79 15.50
N TRP A 450 9.41 11.96 14.19
CA TRP A 450 8.12 12.38 13.65
C TRP A 450 6.99 11.41 14.01
N TYR A 451 7.17 10.13 13.73
CA TYR A 451 6.16 9.12 14.04
C TYR A 451 6.00 8.86 15.56
N ALA A 452 7.07 8.96 16.32
CA ALA A 452 6.99 8.93 17.79
C ALA A 452 6.22 10.14 18.34
N GLY A 453 6.48 11.34 17.80
CA GLY A 453 5.76 12.57 18.14
C GLY A 453 4.25 12.46 17.84
N ILE A 454 3.89 11.93 16.67
CA ILE A 454 2.49 11.66 16.30
C ILE A 454 1.82 10.74 17.33
N LEU A 455 2.50 9.67 17.76
CA LEU A 455 1.97 8.77 18.77
C LEU A 455 1.77 9.46 20.12
N LEU A 456 2.72 10.29 20.54
CA LEU A 456 2.66 11.05 21.80
C LEU A 456 1.56 12.12 21.81
N VAL A 457 1.31 12.77 20.67
CA VAL A 457 0.19 13.72 20.51
C VAL A 457 -1.15 13.01 20.56
N SER A 458 -1.19 11.74 20.16
CA SER A 458 -2.44 10.99 20.07
C SER A 458 -3.10 10.80 21.43
N ASP A 459 -4.44 10.88 21.49
CA ASP A 459 -5.24 10.53 22.65
C ASP A 459 -5.15 9.04 23.02
N LEU A 460 -4.49 8.25 22.17
CA LEU A 460 -4.38 6.80 22.32
C LEU A 460 -3.33 6.42 23.36
N PHE A 461 -2.35 7.29 23.63
CA PHE A 461 -1.26 6.97 24.54
C PHE A 461 -1.64 7.14 26.02
N LEU A 462 -2.26 8.27 26.38
CA LEU A 462 -2.75 8.53 27.74
C LEU A 462 -4.03 9.37 27.66
N PRO A 463 -5.20 8.76 27.69
CA PRO A 463 -6.45 9.52 27.71
C PRO A 463 -6.48 10.41 28.97
N ASN A 464 -6.74 11.69 28.79
CA ASN A 464 -6.83 12.75 29.82
C ASN A 464 -5.53 13.33 30.38
N ALA A 465 -4.34 12.98 29.86
CA ALA A 465 -3.08 13.60 30.28
C ALA A 465 -2.64 14.69 29.29
N ARG A 466 -2.62 15.95 29.73
CA ARG A 466 -2.14 17.07 28.89
C ARG A 466 -0.62 17.04 28.63
N ARG A 467 0.16 16.54 29.62
CA ARG A 467 1.63 16.51 29.54
C ARG A 467 2.20 15.70 28.36
N PRO A 468 1.73 14.49 28.01
CA PRO A 468 2.25 13.76 26.86
C PRO A 468 1.97 14.45 25.53
N ALA A 469 0.84 15.16 25.41
CA ALA A 469 0.52 15.90 24.19
C ALA A 469 1.53 17.05 23.96
N TYR A 470 1.87 17.82 25.00
CA TYR A 470 2.91 18.87 24.87
C TYR A 470 4.27 18.29 24.52
N LEU A 471 4.66 17.19 25.16
CA LEU A 471 5.90 16.48 24.80
C LEU A 471 5.86 16.02 23.32
N GLY A 472 4.73 15.48 22.87
CA GLY A 472 4.54 15.05 21.49
C GLY A 472 4.70 16.19 20.49
N TRP A 473 4.11 17.37 20.75
CA TRP A 473 4.27 18.56 19.92
C TRP A 473 5.72 19.07 19.93
N SER A 474 6.40 19.02 21.09
CA SER A 474 7.82 19.37 21.18
C SER A 474 8.70 18.42 20.37
N VAL A 475 8.44 17.10 20.44
CA VAL A 475 9.17 16.11 19.63
C VAL A 475 8.92 16.32 18.13
N LEU A 476 7.67 16.61 17.73
CA LEU A 476 7.35 16.94 16.32
C LEU A 476 8.07 18.20 15.86
N PHE A 477 8.15 19.22 16.71
CA PHE A 477 8.88 20.45 16.40
C PHE A 477 10.39 20.18 16.23
N VAL A 478 11.01 19.42 17.14
CA VAL A 478 12.42 19.01 17.00
C VAL A 478 12.63 18.18 15.73
N ALA A 479 11.74 17.25 15.44
CA ALA A 479 11.81 16.45 14.21
C ALA A 479 11.73 17.34 12.95
N LEU A 480 10.83 18.32 12.95
CA LEU A 480 10.69 19.30 11.86
C LEU A 480 11.98 20.13 11.69
N VAL A 481 12.54 20.65 12.78
CA VAL A 481 13.79 21.42 12.73
C VAL A 481 14.92 20.57 12.18
N LEU A 482 15.11 19.35 12.69
CA LEU A 482 16.13 18.42 12.20
C LEU A 482 15.92 18.04 10.73
N TRP A 483 14.68 17.94 10.28
CA TRP A 483 14.36 17.68 8.88
C TRP A 483 14.70 18.88 7.99
N MET A 484 14.31 20.07 8.42
CA MET A 484 14.54 21.30 7.63
C MET A 484 15.99 21.76 7.64
N THR A 485 16.78 21.45 8.69
CA THR A 485 18.22 21.74 8.72
C THR A 485 19.05 20.83 7.80
N ALA A 486 18.50 19.76 7.28
CA ALA A 486 19.16 18.95 6.25
C ALA A 486 19.27 19.68 4.87
N LEU A 487 18.80 20.93 4.78
CA LEU A 487 18.97 21.82 3.63
C LEU A 487 20.31 22.60 3.65
N VAL A 488 21.01 22.60 4.78
CA VAL A 488 22.31 23.26 4.98
C VAL A 488 23.42 22.23 4.92
#